data_2d5c9262a1730b35ac54407fb05b0de3
#
_entry.id   2d5c9262a1730b35ac54407fb05b0de3
#
_cell.length_a   1.000
_cell.length_b   1.000
_cell.length_c   1.000
_cell.angle_alpha   90.00
_cell.angle_beta   90.00
_cell.angle_gamma   90.00
#
_symmetry.space_group_name_H-M   'P 1'
#
loop_
_entity.id
_entity.type
_entity.pdbx_description
1 polymer ?
#
loop_
_entity_poly.entity_id
_entity_poly.type
_entity_poly.pdbx_seq_one_letter_code
_entity_poly.pdbx_strand_id
1 'polypeptide(L)'
;MIDDRNGDAVHAGRSAVFSPLYQQIKDLLMTGLERGEWKPGELIPSEIELATRFQVSQGTVRKAVDELAAENLVVRRQGKGTFVATHHEPRAQYRFLRVFPDEGDPVPAVSHVLECKRARASAEIARQLDLRTGDSLVFLRRVLSFDGTPVVLDDIWLPGSTFKGLTAERLAEYKGPLYGLFETEFGTRMIRAEERLRAVAADAEAAKLLRVAAGDPLLLVERISYTYGDRAVEVRRGLSITARHHYRNTLT
;
A
#
# COMPACT_ATOMS: atom_id res chain seq x y z
N MET A 1 -42.22 45.60 -33.96
CA MET A 1 -40.83 46.03 -33.93
C MET A 1 -40.05 44.84 -33.35
N ILE A 2 -39.28 44.25 -34.18
CA ILE A 2 -38.54 43.01 -34.13
C ILE A 2 -37.40 43.20 -33.12
N ASP A 3 -37.13 42.23 -32.27
CA ASP A 3 -35.74 41.96 -31.85
C ASP A 3 -35.53 40.46 -31.57
N ASP A 4 -34.88 39.88 -32.51
CA ASP A 4 -34.29 38.54 -32.53
C ASP A 4 -33.02 38.57 -31.68
N ARG A 5 -32.90 37.69 -30.66
CA ARG A 5 -31.60 37.33 -30.12
C ARG A 5 -31.48 35.81 -29.95
N ASN A 6 -30.97 35.29 -31.01
CA ASN A 6 -30.34 34.01 -31.11
C ASN A 6 -29.25 33.87 -30.02
N GLY A 7 -29.46 32.99 -29.05
CA GLY A 7 -28.49 32.61 -28.03
C GLY A 7 -27.81 31.31 -28.41
N ASP A 8 -26.67 31.40 -29.08
CA ASP A 8 -25.77 30.27 -29.35
C ASP A 8 -25.40 29.54 -28.07
N ALA A 9 -25.97 28.36 -27.89
CA ALA A 9 -25.53 27.41 -26.92
C ALA A 9 -24.20 26.80 -27.42
N VAL A 10 -23.09 27.34 -26.91
CA VAL A 10 -21.75 26.77 -27.10
C VAL A 10 -21.74 25.39 -26.45
N HIS A 11 -21.86 24.34 -27.25
CA HIS A 11 -21.51 22.98 -26.88
C HIS A 11 -20.01 22.95 -26.58
N ALA A 12 -19.66 23.02 -25.30
CA ALA A 12 -18.33 22.68 -24.83
C ALA A 12 -18.09 21.19 -25.12
N GLY A 13 -17.50 20.92 -26.28
CA GLY A 13 -17.05 19.59 -26.66
C GLY A 13 -16.05 19.09 -25.62
N ARG A 14 -16.41 18.02 -24.90
CA ARG A 14 -15.43 17.21 -24.17
C ARG A 14 -14.44 16.68 -25.20
N SER A 15 -13.27 17.29 -25.26
CA SER A 15 -12.12 16.72 -25.97
C SER A 15 -11.93 15.32 -25.42
N ALA A 16 -12.08 14.31 -26.28
CA ALA A 16 -11.64 12.96 -25.94
C ALA A 16 -10.14 13.06 -25.71
N VAL A 17 -9.69 12.96 -24.44
CA VAL A 17 -8.28 12.90 -24.09
C VAL A 17 -7.79 11.56 -24.62
N PHE A 18 -7.13 11.58 -25.79
CA PHE A 18 -6.50 10.40 -26.37
C PHE A 18 -5.33 10.02 -25.46
N SER A 19 -5.54 9.00 -24.62
CA SER A 19 -4.46 8.40 -23.85
C SER A 19 -3.45 7.76 -24.78
N PRO A 20 -2.13 8.00 -24.61
CA PRO A 20 -1.09 7.35 -25.40
C PRO A 20 -1.26 5.83 -25.39
N LEU A 21 -0.93 5.16 -26.49
CA LEU A 21 -1.16 3.72 -26.65
C LEU A 21 -0.50 2.88 -25.54
N TYR A 22 0.72 3.27 -25.10
CA TYR A 22 1.39 2.57 -24.00
C TYR A 22 0.63 2.68 -22.66
N GLN A 23 -0.07 3.79 -22.40
CA GLN A 23 -0.91 3.93 -21.21
C GLN A 23 -2.12 3.02 -21.28
N GLN A 24 -2.75 2.91 -22.46
CA GLN A 24 -3.86 1.95 -22.64
C GLN A 24 -3.39 0.51 -22.39
N ILE A 25 -2.20 0.14 -22.88
CA ILE A 25 -1.61 -1.19 -22.62
C ILE A 25 -1.31 -1.37 -21.12
N LYS A 26 -0.77 -0.35 -20.45
CA LYS A 26 -0.55 -0.36 -19.00
C LYS A 26 -1.86 -0.61 -18.25
N ASP A 27 -2.94 0.09 -18.60
CA ASP A 27 -4.25 -0.06 -17.97
C ASP A 27 -4.83 -1.47 -18.18
N LEU A 28 -4.64 -2.05 -19.38
CA LEU A 28 -5.02 -3.45 -19.65
C LEU A 28 -4.23 -4.44 -18.81
N LEU A 29 -2.91 -4.24 -18.68
CA LEU A 29 -2.06 -5.07 -17.82
C LEU A 29 -2.43 -4.90 -16.33
N MET A 30 -2.70 -3.67 -15.88
CA MET A 30 -3.21 -3.40 -14.53
C MET A 30 -4.51 -4.13 -14.25
N THR A 31 -5.45 -4.10 -15.20
CA THR A 31 -6.71 -4.84 -15.09
C THR A 31 -6.49 -6.35 -15.01
N GLY A 32 -5.53 -6.89 -15.76
CA GLY A 32 -5.12 -8.29 -15.68
C GLY A 32 -4.56 -8.65 -14.30
N LEU A 33 -3.68 -7.81 -13.75
CA LEU A 33 -3.13 -7.97 -12.39
C LEU A 33 -4.23 -7.91 -11.32
N GLU A 34 -5.15 -6.97 -11.42
CA GLU A 34 -6.27 -6.82 -10.48
C GLU A 34 -7.20 -8.03 -10.49
N ARG A 35 -7.47 -8.58 -11.67
CA ARG A 35 -8.30 -9.77 -11.83
C ARG A 35 -7.59 -11.08 -11.49
N GLY A 36 -6.29 -11.02 -11.15
CA GLY A 36 -5.49 -12.20 -10.81
C GLY A 36 -5.14 -13.07 -12.01
N GLU A 37 -5.11 -12.51 -13.23
CA GLU A 37 -4.65 -13.23 -14.43
C GLU A 37 -3.22 -13.75 -14.22
N TRP A 38 -2.41 -12.98 -13.51
CA TRP A 38 -1.09 -13.37 -13.01
C TRP A 38 -1.03 -13.11 -11.51
N LYS A 39 -0.69 -14.14 -10.74
CA LYS A 39 -0.60 -14.04 -9.29
C LYS A 39 0.71 -13.36 -8.87
N PRO A 40 0.77 -12.79 -7.65
CA PRO A 40 2.02 -12.30 -7.08
C PRO A 40 3.15 -13.33 -7.17
N GLY A 41 4.31 -12.92 -7.70
CA GLY A 41 5.46 -13.78 -7.93
C GLY A 41 5.43 -14.60 -9.23
N GLU A 42 4.33 -14.61 -9.98
CA GLU A 42 4.26 -15.31 -11.27
C GLU A 42 4.92 -14.51 -12.40
N LEU A 43 5.40 -15.25 -13.39
CA LEU A 43 5.93 -14.70 -14.64
C LEU A 43 4.77 -14.19 -15.50
N ILE A 44 4.85 -12.95 -15.98
CA ILE A 44 3.93 -12.44 -17.00
C ILE A 44 4.46 -12.81 -18.40
N PRO A 45 3.61 -12.85 -19.44
CA PRO A 45 4.07 -13.09 -20.79
C PRO A 45 5.17 -12.11 -21.22
N SER A 46 6.05 -12.54 -22.12
CA SER A 46 7.12 -11.71 -22.65
C SER A 46 6.58 -10.50 -23.41
N GLU A 47 7.42 -9.47 -23.57
CA GLU A 47 7.04 -8.27 -24.33
C GLU A 47 6.60 -8.60 -25.76
N ILE A 48 7.15 -9.66 -26.38
CA ILE A 48 6.79 -10.12 -27.73
C ILE A 48 5.40 -10.76 -27.71
N GLU A 49 5.12 -11.65 -26.75
CA GLU A 49 3.81 -12.28 -26.61
C GLU A 49 2.71 -11.26 -26.30
N LEU A 50 2.99 -10.30 -25.41
CA LEU A 50 2.07 -9.19 -25.10
C LEU A 50 1.86 -8.28 -26.32
N ALA A 51 2.91 -7.99 -27.12
CA ALA A 51 2.79 -7.20 -28.33
C ALA A 51 1.88 -7.89 -29.37
N THR A 52 2.02 -9.21 -29.50
CA THR A 52 1.14 -10.02 -30.35
C THR A 52 -0.30 -10.03 -29.81
N ARG A 53 -0.48 -10.25 -28.52
CA ARG A 53 -1.80 -10.29 -27.87
C ARG A 53 -2.57 -8.97 -28.02
N PHE A 54 -1.91 -7.85 -27.86
CA PHE A 54 -2.53 -6.52 -27.91
C PHE A 54 -2.43 -5.85 -29.29
N GLN A 55 -1.82 -6.51 -30.29
CA GLN A 55 -1.62 -5.99 -31.66
C GLN A 55 -0.92 -4.63 -31.69
N VAL A 56 0.13 -4.47 -30.89
CA VAL A 56 0.95 -3.26 -30.81
C VAL A 56 2.43 -3.56 -31.01
N SER A 57 3.27 -2.53 -31.14
CA SER A 57 4.72 -2.72 -31.20
C SER A 57 5.29 -3.21 -29.85
N GLN A 58 6.38 -4.01 -29.91
CA GLN A 58 7.11 -4.42 -28.70
C GLN A 58 7.58 -3.20 -27.89
N GLY A 59 7.98 -2.09 -28.55
CA GLY A 59 8.38 -0.85 -27.87
C GLY A 59 7.25 -0.23 -27.05
N THR A 60 6.00 -0.32 -27.53
CA THR A 60 4.81 0.15 -26.79
C THR A 60 4.60 -0.66 -25.51
N VAL A 61 4.70 -1.99 -25.63
CA VAL A 61 4.59 -2.90 -24.47
C VAL A 61 5.73 -2.66 -23.49
N ARG A 62 6.98 -2.54 -23.99
CA ARG A 62 8.15 -2.28 -23.15
C ARG A 62 7.97 -1.03 -22.30
N LYS A 63 7.50 0.07 -22.91
CA LYS A 63 7.23 1.31 -22.17
C LYS A 63 6.15 1.12 -21.08
N ALA A 64 5.07 0.40 -21.37
CA ALA A 64 4.03 0.08 -20.39
C ALA A 64 4.58 -0.75 -19.23
N VAL A 65 5.39 -1.77 -19.53
CA VAL A 65 6.03 -2.64 -18.51
C VAL A 65 7.07 -1.86 -17.69
N ASP A 66 7.81 -0.92 -18.32
CA ASP A 66 8.77 -0.06 -17.60
C ASP A 66 8.06 0.83 -16.57
N GLU A 67 6.90 1.39 -16.91
CA GLU A 67 6.09 2.16 -15.95
C GLU A 67 5.54 1.29 -14.82
N LEU A 68 5.04 0.08 -15.14
CA LEU A 68 4.60 -0.86 -14.11
C LEU A 68 5.76 -1.28 -13.18
N ALA A 69 6.98 -1.38 -13.72
CA ALA A 69 8.17 -1.68 -12.92
C ALA A 69 8.58 -0.47 -12.04
N ALA A 70 8.51 0.76 -12.57
CA ALA A 70 8.74 1.98 -11.80
C ALA A 70 7.74 2.13 -10.64
N GLU A 71 6.50 1.70 -10.84
CA GLU A 71 5.45 1.65 -9.80
C GLU A 71 5.56 0.42 -8.88
N ASN A 72 6.58 -0.42 -9.07
CA ASN A 72 6.79 -1.68 -8.33
C ASN A 72 5.61 -2.66 -8.42
N LEU A 73 4.91 -2.69 -9.54
CA LEU A 73 3.85 -3.65 -9.81
C LEU A 73 4.39 -4.93 -10.43
N VAL A 74 5.48 -4.81 -11.17
CA VAL A 74 6.24 -5.94 -11.71
C VAL A 74 7.72 -5.76 -11.42
N VAL A 75 8.49 -6.85 -11.51
CA VAL A 75 9.94 -6.88 -11.28
C VAL A 75 10.61 -7.59 -12.47
N ARG A 76 11.55 -6.92 -13.13
CA ARG A 76 12.38 -7.55 -14.16
C ARG A 76 13.50 -8.36 -13.52
N ARG A 77 13.63 -9.62 -13.90
CA ARG A 77 14.75 -10.48 -13.51
C ARG A 77 15.56 -10.83 -14.74
N GLN A 78 16.80 -10.39 -14.76
CA GLN A 78 17.69 -10.57 -15.93
C GLN A 78 17.73 -12.03 -16.37
N GLY A 79 17.50 -12.28 -17.66
CA GLY A 79 17.47 -13.62 -18.26
C GLY A 79 16.29 -14.51 -17.86
N LYS A 80 15.41 -14.06 -16.94
CA LYS A 80 14.28 -14.85 -16.43
C LYS A 80 12.91 -14.28 -16.80
N GLY A 81 12.86 -13.01 -17.23
CA GLY A 81 11.62 -12.33 -17.62
C GLY A 81 11.10 -11.34 -16.59
N THR A 82 9.83 -10.97 -16.73
CA THR A 82 9.14 -10.02 -15.86
C THR A 82 8.12 -10.73 -14.99
N PHE A 83 8.19 -10.51 -13.69
CA PHE A 83 7.36 -11.17 -12.69
C PHE A 83 6.44 -10.16 -12.01
N VAL A 84 5.25 -10.59 -11.61
CA VAL A 84 4.41 -9.80 -10.71
C VAL A 84 5.16 -9.61 -9.39
N ALA A 85 5.31 -8.37 -8.94
CA ALA A 85 5.99 -8.11 -7.68
C ALA A 85 5.16 -8.67 -6.51
N THR A 86 5.80 -9.08 -5.42
CA THR A 86 5.16 -9.67 -4.25
C THR A 86 5.74 -9.10 -2.95
N HIS A 87 4.93 -9.07 -1.89
CA HIS A 87 5.36 -8.67 -0.55
C HIS A 87 6.20 -9.73 0.18
N HIS A 88 6.37 -10.92 -0.40
CA HIS A 88 7.23 -11.98 0.15
C HIS A 88 8.72 -11.76 -0.15
N GLU A 89 9.07 -10.85 -1.07
CA GLU A 89 10.47 -10.53 -1.31
C GLU A 89 11.06 -9.73 -0.13
N PRO A 90 12.29 -10.02 0.33
CA PRO A 90 12.91 -9.33 1.47
C PRO A 90 12.98 -7.80 1.28
N ARG A 91 13.18 -7.33 0.05
CA ARG A 91 13.20 -5.90 -0.28
C ARG A 91 11.83 -5.23 -0.17
N ALA A 92 10.74 -5.98 -0.34
CA ALA A 92 9.38 -5.43 -0.27
C ALA A 92 8.99 -5.05 1.16
N GLN A 93 9.56 -5.70 2.18
CA GLN A 93 9.32 -5.36 3.58
C GLN A 93 9.69 -3.91 3.89
N TYR A 94 10.83 -3.45 3.37
CA TYR A 94 11.33 -2.09 3.62
C TYR A 94 10.68 -1.01 2.73
N ARG A 95 9.86 -1.39 1.77
CA ARG A 95 9.11 -0.43 0.96
C ARG A 95 8.12 0.39 1.80
N PHE A 96 7.52 -0.25 2.80
CA PHE A 96 6.50 0.36 3.67
C PHE A 96 6.96 0.52 5.12
N LEU A 97 7.92 -0.28 5.61
CA LEU A 97 8.54 -0.06 6.92
C LEU A 97 9.83 0.74 6.71
N ARG A 98 9.72 2.06 6.87
CA ARG A 98 10.81 3.02 6.55
C ARG A 98 11.60 3.45 7.78
N VAL A 99 11.50 2.72 8.86
CA VAL A 99 12.25 2.93 10.11
C VAL A 99 13.50 2.06 10.07
N PHE A 100 14.65 2.69 10.16
CA PHE A 100 15.98 2.07 10.08
C PHE A 100 16.80 2.42 11.30
N PRO A 101 17.71 1.54 11.77
CA PRO A 101 18.66 1.89 12.81
C PRO A 101 19.65 2.95 12.31
N ASP A 102 20.15 3.79 13.23
CA ASP A 102 21.17 4.79 12.91
C ASP A 102 22.54 4.13 12.68
N GLU A 103 22.78 3.00 13.34
CA GLU A 103 24.01 2.21 13.24
C GLU A 103 23.69 0.74 12.93
N GLY A 104 24.60 0.09 12.22
CA GLY A 104 24.49 -1.32 11.86
C GLY A 104 23.58 -1.60 10.66
N ASP A 105 23.44 -2.87 10.33
CA ASP A 105 22.58 -3.33 9.25
C ASP A 105 21.12 -3.45 9.73
N PRO A 106 20.13 -3.17 8.86
CA PRO A 106 18.73 -3.37 9.19
C PRO A 106 18.43 -4.85 9.49
N VAL A 107 17.85 -5.11 10.64
CA VAL A 107 17.38 -6.46 11.03
C VAL A 107 15.88 -6.58 10.79
N PRO A 108 15.36 -7.79 10.49
CA PRO A 108 13.93 -8.02 10.35
C PRO A 108 13.17 -7.66 11.62
N ALA A 109 12.07 -6.92 11.46
CA ALA A 109 11.18 -6.62 12.58
C ALA A 109 10.41 -7.87 13.02
N VAL A 110 10.34 -8.10 14.32
CA VAL A 110 9.46 -9.09 14.94
C VAL A 110 8.17 -8.40 15.34
N SER A 111 7.03 -8.92 14.86
CA SER A 111 5.70 -8.37 15.13
C SER A 111 5.05 -9.07 16.31
N HIS A 112 4.68 -8.30 17.34
CA HIS A 112 3.91 -8.76 18.49
C HIS A 112 2.49 -8.17 18.41
N VAL A 113 1.50 -9.00 18.10
CA VAL A 113 0.09 -8.61 18.06
C VAL A 113 -0.40 -8.45 19.51
N LEU A 114 -0.88 -7.25 19.82
CA LEU A 114 -1.47 -6.92 21.13
C LEU A 114 -2.99 -7.09 21.09
N GLU A 115 -3.61 -6.71 19.99
CA GLU A 115 -5.05 -6.78 19.82
C GLU A 115 -5.39 -6.98 18.34
N CYS A 116 -6.38 -7.84 18.06
CA CYS A 116 -7.04 -7.95 16.76
C CYS A 116 -8.53 -8.20 17.01
N LYS A 117 -9.37 -7.22 16.64
CA LYS A 117 -10.80 -7.27 16.92
C LYS A 117 -11.65 -6.66 15.82
N ARG A 118 -12.92 -7.01 15.80
CA ARG A 118 -13.92 -6.29 15.01
C ARG A 118 -14.20 -4.94 15.65
N ALA A 119 -14.28 -3.92 14.81
CA ALA A 119 -14.58 -2.55 15.19
C ALA A 119 -15.60 -1.93 14.24
N ARG A 120 -16.07 -0.72 14.58
CA ARG A 120 -16.92 0.10 13.72
C ARG A 120 -16.14 1.32 13.27
N ALA A 121 -16.32 1.72 12.00
CA ALA A 121 -15.65 2.88 11.43
C ALA A 121 -16.14 4.17 12.11
N SER A 122 -15.22 4.92 12.71
CA SER A 122 -15.47 6.31 13.08
C SER A 122 -15.64 7.16 11.82
N ALA A 123 -16.21 8.36 11.92
CA ALA A 123 -16.37 9.26 10.79
C ALA A 123 -15.02 9.59 10.10
N GLU A 124 -13.93 9.65 10.88
CA GLU A 124 -12.58 9.91 10.37
C GLU A 124 -12.05 8.72 9.56
N ILE A 125 -12.06 7.51 10.13
CA ILE A 125 -11.57 6.29 9.47
C ILE A 125 -12.45 5.92 8.27
N ALA A 126 -13.74 6.10 8.37
CA ALA A 126 -14.69 5.86 7.28
C ALA A 126 -14.34 6.73 6.05
N ARG A 127 -14.10 8.02 6.25
CA ARG A 127 -13.71 8.94 5.18
C ARG A 127 -12.38 8.55 4.52
N GLN A 128 -11.39 8.10 5.31
CA GLN A 128 -10.07 7.69 4.82
C GLN A 128 -10.10 6.37 4.04
N LEU A 129 -11.06 5.48 4.34
CA LEU A 129 -11.22 4.17 3.69
C LEU A 129 -12.34 4.14 2.64
N ASP A 130 -12.95 5.28 2.34
CA ASP A 130 -14.12 5.39 1.46
C ASP A 130 -15.27 4.44 1.90
N LEU A 131 -15.56 4.44 3.21
CA LEU A 131 -16.60 3.68 3.87
C LEU A 131 -17.66 4.61 4.46
N ARG A 132 -18.76 4.03 4.94
CA ARG A 132 -19.76 4.74 5.76
C ARG A 132 -19.38 4.68 7.24
N THR A 133 -19.69 5.73 7.98
CA THR A 133 -19.59 5.69 9.45
C THR A 133 -20.38 4.51 10.00
N GLY A 134 -19.76 3.71 10.87
CA GLY A 134 -20.36 2.50 11.43
C GLY A 134 -20.15 1.24 10.61
N ASP A 135 -19.56 1.29 9.41
CA ASP A 135 -19.18 0.09 8.66
C ASP A 135 -18.21 -0.78 9.46
N SER A 136 -18.24 -2.08 9.16
CA SER A 136 -17.39 -3.06 9.85
C SER A 136 -15.92 -2.89 9.48
N LEU A 137 -15.06 -2.86 10.50
CA LEU A 137 -13.60 -2.86 10.38
C LEU A 137 -13.00 -4.06 11.11
N VAL A 138 -11.76 -4.38 10.77
CA VAL A 138 -10.80 -5.06 11.64
C VAL A 138 -9.85 -4.01 12.19
N PHE A 139 -9.74 -3.92 13.50
CA PHE A 139 -8.71 -3.15 14.20
C PHE A 139 -7.60 -4.10 14.63
N LEU A 140 -6.37 -3.74 14.34
CA LEU A 140 -5.17 -4.46 14.72
C LEU A 140 -4.19 -3.49 15.41
N ARG A 141 -3.80 -3.83 16.64
CA ARG A 141 -2.72 -3.16 17.37
C ARG A 141 -1.55 -4.11 17.54
N ARG A 142 -0.34 -3.65 17.23
CA ARG A 142 0.88 -4.44 17.37
C ARG A 142 2.09 -3.58 17.72
N VAL A 143 3.10 -4.22 18.29
CA VAL A 143 4.43 -3.65 18.46
C VAL A 143 5.40 -4.35 17.53
N LEU A 144 6.23 -3.57 16.84
CA LEU A 144 7.38 -4.08 16.09
C LEU A 144 8.63 -3.89 16.94
N SER A 145 9.37 -5.00 17.13
CA SER A 145 10.64 -5.00 17.84
C SER A 145 11.78 -5.33 16.89
N PHE A 146 12.92 -4.68 17.07
CA PHE A 146 14.17 -4.97 16.39
C PHE A 146 15.16 -5.41 17.45
N ASP A 147 15.77 -6.58 17.29
CA ASP A 147 16.65 -7.22 18.30
C ASP A 147 16.05 -7.21 19.72
N GLY A 148 14.76 -7.54 19.82
CA GLY A 148 14.04 -7.58 21.09
C GLY A 148 13.67 -6.22 21.68
N THR A 149 14.07 -5.13 21.06
CA THR A 149 13.74 -3.76 21.49
C THR A 149 12.48 -3.28 20.79
N PRO A 150 11.40 -2.88 21.50
CA PRO A 150 10.23 -2.27 20.91
C PRO A 150 10.61 -0.93 20.24
N VAL A 151 10.22 -0.72 19.00
CA VAL A 151 10.54 0.51 18.26
C VAL A 151 9.31 1.15 17.65
N VAL A 152 8.33 0.35 17.17
CA VAL A 152 7.13 0.89 16.51
C VAL A 152 5.88 0.32 17.17
N LEU A 153 4.94 1.17 17.55
CA LEU A 153 3.58 0.82 17.95
C LEU A 153 2.64 1.18 16.81
N ASP A 154 2.01 0.18 16.20
CA ASP A 154 1.07 0.34 15.09
C ASP A 154 -0.37 0.15 15.55
N ASP A 155 -1.24 1.09 15.20
CA ASP A 155 -2.69 0.96 15.14
C ASP A 155 -3.14 0.92 13.69
N ILE A 156 -3.86 -0.14 13.29
CA ILE A 156 -4.20 -0.43 11.91
C ILE A 156 -5.70 -0.68 11.79
N TRP A 157 -6.37 0.03 10.88
CA TRP A 157 -7.79 -0.17 10.55
C TRP A 157 -7.93 -0.68 9.12
N LEU A 158 -8.66 -1.77 8.96
CA LEU A 158 -8.83 -2.48 7.71
C LEU A 158 -10.33 -2.65 7.41
N PRO A 159 -10.81 -2.49 6.16
CA PRO A 159 -12.19 -2.76 5.80
C PRO A 159 -12.61 -4.19 6.14
N GLY A 160 -13.65 -4.35 6.95
CA GLY A 160 -14.10 -5.66 7.44
C GLY A 160 -14.60 -6.60 6.34
N SER A 161 -15.08 -6.05 5.23
CA SER A 161 -15.48 -6.82 4.04
C SER A 161 -14.29 -7.45 3.31
N THR A 162 -13.18 -6.70 3.17
CA THR A 162 -11.96 -7.15 2.51
C THR A 162 -11.20 -8.16 3.38
N PHE A 163 -11.10 -7.88 4.70
CA PHE A 163 -10.34 -8.71 5.64
C PHE A 163 -11.26 -9.59 6.52
N LYS A 164 -12.27 -10.18 5.88
CA LYS A 164 -13.19 -11.10 6.56
C LYS A 164 -12.44 -12.34 7.07
N GLY A 165 -12.47 -12.58 8.37
CA GLY A 165 -11.81 -13.74 8.99
C GLY A 165 -10.35 -13.50 9.40
N LEU A 166 -9.82 -12.28 9.30
CA LEU A 166 -8.56 -11.93 9.95
C LEU A 166 -8.76 -11.93 11.47
N THR A 167 -7.93 -12.73 12.17
CA THR A 167 -7.96 -12.90 13.63
C THR A 167 -6.56 -12.86 14.21
N ALA A 168 -6.45 -12.75 15.54
CA ALA A 168 -5.16 -12.77 16.24
C ALA A 168 -4.44 -14.12 16.05
N GLU A 169 -5.17 -15.23 16.03
CA GLU A 169 -4.63 -16.58 15.83
C GLU A 169 -3.97 -16.68 14.45
N ARG A 170 -4.66 -16.26 13.37
CA ARG A 170 -4.10 -16.24 12.01
C ARG A 170 -2.84 -15.39 11.92
N LEU A 171 -2.84 -14.22 12.57
CA LEU A 171 -1.66 -13.34 12.63
C LEU A 171 -0.49 -13.99 13.38
N ALA A 172 -0.74 -14.76 14.42
CA ALA A 172 0.27 -15.46 15.20
C ALA A 172 0.86 -16.68 14.48
N GLU A 173 0.04 -17.40 13.70
CA GLU A 173 0.44 -18.57 12.93
C GLU A 173 1.28 -18.19 11.70
N TYR A 174 1.00 -17.04 11.09
CA TYR A 174 1.70 -16.59 9.89
C TYR A 174 3.11 -16.07 10.19
N LYS A 175 4.12 -16.64 9.53
CA LYS A 175 5.55 -16.32 9.78
C LYS A 175 6.16 -15.33 8.78
N GLY A 176 5.35 -14.72 7.93
CA GLY A 176 5.81 -13.74 6.94
C GLY A 176 5.47 -12.29 7.30
N PRO A 177 5.76 -11.36 6.40
CA PRO A 177 5.39 -9.96 6.57
C PRO A 177 3.86 -9.78 6.49
N LEU A 178 3.31 -8.82 7.26
CA LEU A 178 1.85 -8.58 7.33
C LEU A 178 1.21 -8.38 5.93
N TYR A 179 1.87 -7.64 5.05
CA TYR A 179 1.36 -7.44 3.69
C TYR A 179 1.45 -8.70 2.82
N GLY A 180 2.38 -9.62 3.13
CA GLY A 180 2.41 -10.95 2.53
C GLY A 180 1.18 -11.78 2.92
N LEU A 181 0.77 -11.73 4.20
CA LEU A 181 -0.49 -12.34 4.65
C LEU A 181 -1.71 -11.75 3.90
N PHE A 182 -1.76 -10.42 3.78
CA PHE A 182 -2.86 -9.75 3.08
C PHE A 182 -2.93 -10.14 1.60
N GLU A 183 -1.77 -10.30 0.97
CA GLU A 183 -1.64 -10.74 -0.41
C GLU A 183 -2.10 -12.20 -0.60
N THR A 184 -1.62 -13.12 0.25
CA THR A 184 -1.91 -14.56 0.10
C THR A 184 -3.29 -14.97 0.54
N GLU A 185 -3.77 -14.47 1.67
CA GLU A 185 -5.03 -14.94 2.25
C GLU A 185 -6.24 -14.06 1.94
N PHE A 186 -6.01 -12.80 1.61
CA PHE A 186 -7.09 -11.85 1.35
C PHE A 186 -7.07 -11.28 -0.08
N GLY A 187 -6.16 -11.75 -0.93
CA GLY A 187 -6.01 -11.26 -2.30
C GLY A 187 -5.79 -9.74 -2.38
N THR A 188 -5.29 -9.14 -1.30
CA THR A 188 -5.16 -7.69 -1.18
C THR A 188 -3.69 -7.29 -1.15
N ARG A 189 -3.24 -6.64 -2.21
CA ARG A 189 -1.88 -6.16 -2.35
C ARG A 189 -1.79 -4.66 -2.12
N MET A 190 -0.86 -4.22 -1.26
CA MET A 190 -0.59 -2.80 -1.05
C MET A 190 0.36 -2.32 -2.16
N ILE A 191 -0.13 -1.48 -3.06
CA ILE A 191 0.65 -1.00 -4.22
C ILE A 191 1.16 0.43 -4.04
N ARG A 192 0.41 1.27 -3.32
CA ARG A 192 0.73 2.67 -3.07
C ARG A 192 0.37 3.04 -1.64
N ALA A 193 1.06 4.00 -1.07
CA ALA A 193 0.69 4.60 0.20
C ALA A 193 0.91 6.11 0.19
N GLU A 194 0.09 6.82 0.95
CA GLU A 194 0.27 8.22 1.31
C GLU A 194 0.60 8.32 2.79
N GLU A 195 1.56 9.15 3.14
CA GLU A 195 2.02 9.30 4.52
C GLU A 195 2.03 10.75 4.95
N ARG A 196 1.68 10.97 6.22
CA ARG A 196 1.86 12.23 6.93
C ARG A 196 2.67 11.97 8.18
N LEU A 197 3.73 12.76 8.37
CA LEU A 197 4.65 12.62 9.48
C LEU A 197 4.48 13.77 10.46
N ARG A 198 4.45 13.46 11.75
CA ARG A 198 4.34 14.45 12.84
C ARG A 198 5.23 14.03 13.99
N ALA A 199 5.83 15.02 14.67
CA ALA A 199 6.42 14.81 15.99
C ALA A 199 5.31 14.91 17.04
N VAL A 200 5.25 13.93 17.94
CA VAL A 200 4.28 13.86 19.04
C VAL A 200 4.97 13.45 20.33
N ALA A 201 4.38 13.75 21.47
CA ALA A 201 4.84 13.25 22.76
C ALA A 201 4.25 11.85 23.03
N ALA A 202 5.03 10.96 23.64
CA ALA A 202 4.55 9.66 24.11
C ALA A 202 3.49 9.85 25.20
N ASP A 203 2.28 9.33 25.00
CA ASP A 203 1.32 9.20 26.07
C ASP A 203 1.70 8.03 27.01
N ALA A 204 0.97 7.86 28.10
CA ALA A 204 1.27 6.83 29.10
C ALA A 204 1.20 5.40 28.54
N GLU A 205 0.29 5.13 27.59
CA GLU A 205 0.14 3.80 26.99
C GLU A 205 1.29 3.52 26.01
N ALA A 206 1.57 4.46 25.07
CA ALA A 206 2.68 4.34 24.13
C ALA A 206 4.03 4.24 24.86
N ALA A 207 4.23 5.07 25.92
CA ALA A 207 5.43 5.02 26.73
C ALA A 207 5.67 3.65 27.37
N LYS A 208 4.62 3.04 27.94
CA LYS A 208 4.69 1.69 28.50
C LYS A 208 5.01 0.63 27.45
N LEU A 209 4.35 0.66 26.29
CA LEU A 209 4.47 -0.36 25.24
C LEU A 209 5.83 -0.24 24.52
N LEU A 210 6.31 0.97 24.31
CA LEU A 210 7.60 1.25 23.68
C LEU A 210 8.78 1.30 24.65
N ARG A 211 8.54 1.21 25.96
CA ARG A 211 9.55 1.26 27.05
C ARG A 211 10.35 2.56 27.03
N VAL A 212 9.66 3.68 26.86
CA VAL A 212 10.21 5.04 26.93
C VAL A 212 9.53 5.83 28.05
N ALA A 213 9.96 7.04 28.36
CA ALA A 213 9.28 7.90 29.34
C ALA A 213 8.02 8.55 28.71
N ALA A 214 7.01 8.79 29.54
CA ALA A 214 5.89 9.63 29.10
C ALA A 214 6.39 11.04 28.76
N GLY A 215 5.97 11.58 27.63
CA GLY A 215 6.44 12.85 27.09
C GLY A 215 7.65 12.74 26.15
N ASP A 216 8.32 11.59 26.07
CA ASP A 216 9.40 11.40 25.10
C ASP A 216 8.93 11.66 23.67
N PRO A 217 9.78 12.23 22.79
CA PRO A 217 9.41 12.49 21.41
C PRO A 217 9.28 11.20 20.60
N LEU A 218 8.17 11.07 19.89
CA LEU A 218 7.90 9.99 18.95
C LEU A 218 7.62 10.57 17.56
N LEU A 219 7.97 9.81 16.53
CA LEU A 219 7.54 10.08 15.16
C LEU A 219 6.20 9.35 14.92
N LEU A 220 5.13 10.10 14.72
CA LEU A 220 3.86 9.59 14.23
C LEU A 220 3.89 9.54 12.70
N VAL A 221 3.67 8.36 12.14
CA VAL A 221 3.46 8.14 10.70
C VAL A 221 2.00 7.73 10.51
N GLU A 222 1.19 8.65 9.98
CA GLU A 222 -0.18 8.36 9.54
C GLU A 222 -0.13 7.95 8.07
N ARG A 223 -0.63 6.74 7.76
CA ARG A 223 -0.57 6.17 6.41
C ARG A 223 -1.96 5.74 5.96
N ILE A 224 -2.25 5.99 4.68
CA ILE A 224 -3.34 5.35 3.95
C ILE A 224 -2.70 4.50 2.85
N SER A 225 -2.97 3.19 2.85
CA SER A 225 -2.47 2.27 1.84
C SER A 225 -3.58 1.90 0.86
N TYR A 226 -3.21 1.83 -0.41
CA TYR A 226 -4.11 1.59 -1.52
C TYR A 226 -3.75 0.31 -2.26
N THR A 227 -4.77 -0.39 -2.74
CA THR A 227 -4.65 -1.51 -3.67
C THR A 227 -5.00 -1.07 -5.09
N TYR A 228 -5.18 -2.00 -6.00
CA TYR A 228 -5.57 -1.73 -7.39
C TYR A 228 -6.82 -0.84 -7.47
N GLY A 229 -6.88 0.01 -8.51
CA GLY A 229 -7.98 0.96 -8.71
C GLY A 229 -8.03 2.08 -7.67
N ASP A 230 -6.89 2.44 -7.05
CA ASP A 230 -6.78 3.46 -5.99
C ASP A 230 -7.74 3.25 -4.81
N ARG A 231 -8.15 2.01 -4.57
CA ARG A 231 -9.04 1.68 -3.46
C ARG A 231 -8.25 1.66 -2.15
N ALA A 232 -8.63 2.51 -1.21
CA ALA A 232 -8.05 2.54 0.13
C ALA A 232 -8.41 1.26 0.91
N VAL A 233 -7.41 0.56 1.46
CA VAL A 233 -7.59 -0.73 2.14
C VAL A 233 -6.92 -0.81 3.51
N GLU A 234 -6.18 0.22 3.90
CA GLU A 234 -5.59 0.32 5.23
C GLU A 234 -5.47 1.78 5.64
N VAL A 235 -5.85 2.07 6.87
CA VAL A 235 -5.39 3.26 7.61
C VAL A 235 -4.49 2.77 8.73
N ARG A 236 -3.33 3.41 8.89
CA ARG A 236 -2.37 3.08 9.94
C ARG A 236 -1.88 4.33 10.64
N ARG A 237 -1.71 4.24 11.95
CA ARG A 237 -0.99 5.18 12.80
C ARG A 237 0.15 4.45 13.47
N GLY A 238 1.38 4.74 13.08
CA GLY A 238 2.59 4.15 13.64
C GLY A 238 3.34 5.17 14.48
N LEU A 239 3.55 4.89 15.75
CA LEU A 239 4.40 5.66 16.64
C LEU A 239 5.77 5.02 16.71
N SER A 240 6.81 5.74 16.32
CA SER A 240 8.18 5.22 16.24
C SER A 240 9.13 5.98 17.16
N ILE A 241 9.98 5.23 17.87
CA ILE A 241 11.11 5.78 18.62
C ILE A 241 12.19 6.20 17.63
N THR A 242 12.69 7.45 17.76
CA THR A 242 13.74 8.00 16.89
C THR A 242 15.07 8.30 17.62
N ALA A 243 15.22 7.87 18.87
CA ALA A 243 16.46 8.08 19.63
C ALA A 243 17.67 7.33 19.06
N ARG A 244 17.45 6.21 18.36
CA ARG A 244 18.47 5.38 17.68
C ARG A 244 17.98 4.85 16.34
N HIS A 245 16.91 5.43 15.82
CA HIS A 245 16.31 5.06 14.54
C HIS A 245 15.92 6.32 13.79
N HIS A 246 15.90 6.24 12.49
CA HIS A 246 15.41 7.30 11.64
C HIS A 246 14.40 6.80 10.62
N TYR A 247 13.55 7.69 10.16
CA TYR A 247 12.68 7.45 9.00
C TYR A 247 13.45 7.81 7.73
N ARG A 248 13.62 6.87 6.82
CA ARG A 248 14.34 7.07 5.55
C ARG A 248 13.39 7.03 4.37
N ASN A 249 13.43 8.09 3.56
CA ASN A 249 12.78 8.15 2.25
C ASN A 249 13.83 8.54 1.21
N THR A 250 13.87 7.82 0.07
CA THR A 250 14.72 8.16 -1.07
C THR A 250 13.86 8.82 -2.12
N LEU A 251 14.19 10.05 -2.47
CA LEU A 251 13.53 10.79 -3.55
C LEU A 251 14.26 10.48 -4.85
N THR A 252 13.52 10.04 -5.88
CA THR A 252 14.04 9.73 -7.23
C THR A 252 13.25 10.52 -8.25
#